data_9a552ed0f92b4642708063bca6093c3e
#
_entry.id   9a552ed0f92b4642708063bca6093c3e
#
_cell.length_a   1.000
_cell.length_b   1.000
_cell.length_c   1.000
_cell.angle_alpha   90.00
_cell.angle_beta   90.00
_cell.angle_gamma   90.00
#
_symmetry.space_group_name_H-M   'P 1'
#
loop_
_entity.id
_entity.type
_entity.pdbx_description
1 polymer ?
#
loop_
_entity_poly.entity_id
_entity_poly.type
_entity_poly.pdbx_seq_one_letter_code
_entity_poly.pdbx_strand_id
1 'polypeptide(L)'
;MAERCLQQLEGKRQPALDTERPPHGSSVSHTNDHNFDAGLGLFAGLNVLPKCTAMSTYAYSLDGPVLDRLQKGVATSGRRLGLYTSDTINLDFHAVPHWGDESVLDKNWVGARNKAIKSALTLFAQDCTSKLILYTQADIRRSEADDQVLEFVSFWRKVAKSVAPTLVFDSRFTSYTQLARLDQQQIRFITLRRRGPPLIRQAEAQRASAWEQVTIPHEKRTYPRPWILESRVSLRNYPRQLRQITMRGAGHEKPTFFISNDFRAPVEVIIGRYARRWNVENTIAEARR
;
A
#
# COMPACT_ATOMS: atom_id res chain seq x y z
N MET A 1 7.27 16.27 -23.97
CA MET A 1 5.78 16.23 -24.03
C MET A 1 5.13 16.15 -22.65
N ALA A 2 5.63 15.36 -21.71
CA ALA A 2 5.14 15.30 -20.32
C ALA A 2 5.29 16.63 -19.55
N GLU A 3 6.32 17.42 -19.84
CA GLU A 3 6.55 18.72 -19.15
C GLU A 3 5.50 19.78 -19.45
N ARG A 4 4.92 19.80 -20.65
CA ARG A 4 3.84 20.75 -20.99
C ARG A 4 2.51 20.42 -20.31
N CYS A 5 2.24 19.16 -20.05
CA CYS A 5 1.02 18.75 -19.35
C CYS A 5 1.07 19.12 -17.86
N LEU A 6 2.26 19.14 -17.26
CA LEU A 6 2.45 19.46 -15.84
C LEU A 6 2.41 20.97 -15.56
N GLN A 7 2.87 21.82 -16.48
CA GLN A 7 2.81 23.29 -16.33
C GLN A 7 1.38 23.84 -16.34
N GLN A 8 0.42 23.14 -16.93
CA GLN A 8 -0.99 23.56 -16.92
C GLN A 8 -1.74 23.18 -15.63
N LEU A 9 -1.21 22.26 -14.82
CA LEU A 9 -1.81 21.87 -13.55
C LEU A 9 -1.48 22.81 -12.39
N GLU A 10 -0.41 23.60 -12.49
CA GLU A 10 -0.01 24.54 -11.43
C GLU A 10 -0.84 25.85 -11.40
N GLY A 11 -1.63 26.13 -12.42
CA GLY A 11 -2.31 27.42 -12.58
C GLY A 11 -3.74 27.55 -12.05
N LYS A 12 -4.39 26.49 -11.55
CA LYS A 12 -5.80 26.58 -11.12
C LYS A 12 -6.03 26.02 -9.72
N ARG A 13 -5.93 26.90 -8.71
CA ARG A 13 -6.68 26.72 -7.47
C ARG A 13 -8.16 26.83 -7.79
N GLN A 14 -8.85 25.71 -7.87
CA GLN A 14 -10.32 25.71 -7.94
C GLN A 14 -10.91 25.86 -6.54
N PRO A 15 -12.00 26.65 -6.40
CA PRO A 15 -12.79 26.70 -5.17
C PRO A 15 -13.44 25.33 -4.94
N ALA A 16 -13.74 25.04 -3.67
CA ALA A 16 -14.44 23.84 -3.26
C ALA A 16 -15.69 23.63 -4.09
N LEU A 17 -15.69 22.61 -4.94
CA LEU A 17 -16.86 22.19 -5.70
C LEU A 17 -17.59 21.14 -4.87
N ASP A 18 -18.86 21.37 -4.70
CA ASP A 18 -19.85 20.47 -4.14
C ASP A 18 -19.74 19.07 -4.73
N THR A 19 -20.03 18.10 -3.88
CA THR A 19 -20.05 16.66 -4.16
C THR A 19 -21.12 16.29 -5.19
N GLU A 20 -20.97 16.69 -6.43
CA GLU A 20 -21.66 16.02 -7.53
C GLU A 20 -20.86 14.79 -7.92
N ARG A 21 -21.52 13.63 -7.92
CA ARG A 21 -20.98 12.37 -8.43
C ARG A 21 -20.33 12.65 -9.79
N PRO A 22 -19.07 12.20 -10.01
CA PRO A 22 -18.54 12.23 -11.37
C PRO A 22 -19.50 11.43 -12.27
N PRO A 23 -19.78 11.91 -13.49
CA PRO A 23 -20.65 11.19 -14.40
C PRO A 23 -20.16 9.75 -14.54
N HIS A 24 -21.07 8.82 -14.50
CA HIS A 24 -20.87 7.37 -14.48
C HIS A 24 -19.68 6.95 -15.34
N GLY A 25 -18.76 6.24 -14.71
CA GLY A 25 -17.44 5.83 -15.09
C GLY A 25 -17.15 5.80 -16.58
N SER A 26 -16.09 6.47 -16.97
CA SER A 26 -15.47 6.30 -18.29
C SER A 26 -14.98 4.86 -18.44
N SER A 27 -15.86 4.02 -18.96
CA SER A 27 -15.52 2.67 -19.43
C SER A 27 -14.68 2.80 -20.70
N VAL A 28 -13.79 1.84 -20.95
CA VAL A 28 -13.05 1.75 -22.23
C VAL A 28 -14.02 1.78 -23.44
N SER A 29 -15.27 1.30 -23.26
CA SER A 29 -16.31 1.40 -24.29
C SER A 29 -16.67 2.83 -24.70
N HIS A 30 -16.56 3.80 -23.79
CA HIS A 30 -16.84 5.21 -24.08
C HIS A 30 -15.77 5.88 -24.92
N THR A 31 -14.62 5.24 -25.15
CA THR A 31 -13.58 5.74 -26.06
C THR A 31 -14.15 5.97 -27.47
N ASN A 32 -15.11 5.17 -27.87
CA ASN A 32 -15.72 5.29 -29.20
C ASN A 32 -16.59 6.55 -29.36
N ASP A 33 -17.08 7.12 -28.28
CA ASP A 33 -17.92 8.32 -28.29
C ASP A 33 -17.11 9.56 -28.77
N HIS A 34 -15.78 9.49 -28.65
CA HIS A 34 -14.86 10.55 -29.02
C HIS A 34 -14.10 10.29 -30.34
N ASN A 35 -14.40 9.20 -31.05
CA ASN A 35 -13.61 8.78 -32.23
C ASN A 35 -13.48 9.84 -33.35
N PHE A 36 -14.45 10.75 -33.43
CA PHE A 36 -14.50 11.78 -34.46
C PHE A 36 -14.15 13.19 -33.93
N ASP A 37 -13.72 13.27 -32.66
CA ASP A 37 -13.31 14.53 -32.07
C ASP A 37 -11.86 14.88 -32.45
N ALA A 38 -11.72 15.60 -33.57
CA ALA A 38 -10.42 16.05 -34.04
C ALA A 38 -9.75 17.03 -33.05
N GLY A 39 -10.54 17.83 -32.32
CA GLY A 39 -10.03 18.76 -31.31
C GLY A 39 -9.37 18.02 -30.15
N LEU A 40 -9.99 16.96 -29.65
CA LEU A 40 -9.42 16.09 -28.62
C LEU A 40 -8.14 15.40 -29.12
N GLY A 41 -8.13 14.93 -30.37
CA GLY A 41 -6.93 14.33 -30.98
C GLY A 41 -5.77 15.30 -31.02
N LEU A 42 -5.97 16.50 -31.51
CA LEU A 42 -4.96 17.57 -31.54
C LEU A 42 -4.45 17.95 -30.15
N PHE A 43 -5.36 18.11 -29.18
CA PHE A 43 -5.02 18.38 -27.79
C PHE A 43 -4.13 17.28 -27.18
N ALA A 44 -4.44 16.02 -27.47
CA ALA A 44 -3.66 14.85 -27.03
C ALA A 44 -2.36 14.65 -27.84
N GLY A 45 -2.12 15.42 -28.90
CA GLY A 45 -0.98 15.23 -29.81
C GLY A 45 -1.09 13.97 -30.65
N LEU A 46 -2.31 13.53 -30.95
CA LEU A 46 -2.62 12.32 -31.71
C LEU A 46 -3.27 12.70 -33.06
N ASN A 47 -2.85 12.05 -34.13
CA ASN A 47 -3.49 12.19 -35.44
C ASN A 47 -4.81 11.42 -35.52
N VAL A 48 -4.92 10.34 -34.76
CA VAL A 48 -6.11 9.48 -34.67
C VAL A 48 -6.31 9.07 -33.23
N LEU A 49 -7.54 9.23 -32.74
CA LEU A 49 -7.88 8.75 -31.40
C LEU A 49 -7.96 7.21 -31.38
N PRO A 50 -7.42 6.55 -30.34
CA PRO A 50 -7.47 5.11 -30.22
C PRO A 50 -8.93 4.66 -30.04
N LYS A 51 -9.33 3.64 -30.78
CA LYS A 51 -10.65 3.02 -30.67
C LYS A 51 -10.70 2.10 -29.44
N CYS A 52 -11.91 1.77 -29.00
CA CYS A 52 -12.16 0.85 -27.89
C CYS A 52 -11.36 -0.46 -28.02
N THR A 53 -11.30 -1.06 -29.20
CA THR A 53 -10.53 -2.28 -29.47
C THR A 53 -9.03 -2.06 -29.23
N ALA A 54 -8.48 -0.95 -29.72
CA ALA A 54 -7.06 -0.63 -29.50
C ALA A 54 -6.74 -0.44 -28.02
N MET A 55 -7.63 0.22 -27.26
CA MET A 55 -7.48 0.41 -25.82
C MET A 55 -7.57 -0.90 -25.05
N SER A 56 -8.51 -1.79 -25.41
CA SER A 56 -8.68 -3.08 -24.75
C SER A 56 -7.52 -4.04 -25.03
N THR A 57 -6.94 -4.01 -26.22
CA THR A 57 -5.86 -4.92 -26.60
C THR A 57 -4.47 -4.37 -26.27
N TYR A 58 -4.33 -3.07 -26.05
CA TYR A 58 -3.04 -2.43 -25.79
C TYR A 58 -2.30 -3.04 -24.61
N ALA A 59 -3.01 -3.32 -23.52
CA ALA A 59 -2.41 -3.91 -22.33
C ALA A 59 -1.78 -5.29 -22.60
N TYR A 60 -2.33 -6.06 -23.52
CA TYR A 60 -1.78 -7.37 -23.90
C TYR A 60 -0.50 -7.30 -24.74
N SER A 61 -0.21 -6.14 -25.33
CA SER A 61 1.02 -5.90 -26.09
C SER A 61 2.19 -5.43 -25.21
N LEU A 62 1.93 -5.13 -23.92
CA LEU A 62 2.97 -4.68 -22.99
C LEU A 62 3.60 -5.88 -22.29
N ASP A 63 4.90 -6.05 -22.49
CA ASP A 63 5.67 -7.06 -21.77
C ASP A 63 6.15 -6.58 -20.39
N GLY A 64 6.59 -7.50 -19.54
CA GLY A 64 7.09 -7.19 -18.19
C GLY A 64 8.22 -6.15 -18.18
N PRO A 65 9.25 -6.24 -19.05
CA PRO A 65 10.31 -5.24 -19.17
C PRO A 65 9.82 -3.83 -19.51
N VAL A 66 8.80 -3.68 -20.35
CA VAL A 66 8.20 -2.38 -20.69
C VAL A 66 7.48 -1.80 -19.48
N LEU A 67 6.67 -2.62 -18.80
CA LEU A 67 5.95 -2.21 -17.59
C LEU A 67 6.92 -1.80 -16.46
N ASP A 68 8.01 -2.54 -16.26
CA ASP A 68 9.05 -2.22 -15.27
C ASP A 68 9.74 -0.87 -15.59
N ARG A 69 10.07 -0.61 -16.87
CA ARG A 69 10.62 0.69 -17.29
C ARG A 69 9.64 1.84 -17.07
N LEU A 70 8.38 1.64 -17.43
CA LEU A 70 7.32 2.62 -17.22
C LEU A 70 7.18 2.96 -15.73
N GLN A 71 7.07 1.95 -14.88
CA GLN A 71 6.93 2.11 -13.44
C GLN A 71 8.14 2.84 -12.83
N LYS A 72 9.36 2.46 -13.21
CA LYS A 72 10.58 3.17 -12.79
C LYS A 72 10.59 4.62 -13.27
N GLY A 73 10.19 4.87 -14.52
CA GLY A 73 10.09 6.22 -15.07
C GLY A 73 9.11 7.10 -14.30
N VAL A 74 7.91 6.59 -14.04
CA VAL A 74 6.87 7.28 -13.26
C VAL A 74 7.36 7.56 -11.84
N ALA A 75 7.90 6.55 -11.15
CA ALA A 75 8.37 6.71 -9.78
C ALA A 75 9.56 7.69 -9.68
N THR A 76 10.50 7.66 -10.64
CA THR A 76 11.62 8.60 -10.69
C THR A 76 11.16 10.04 -10.95
N SER A 77 10.23 10.22 -11.88
CA SER A 77 9.67 11.53 -12.20
C SER A 77 8.86 12.10 -11.04
N GLY A 78 7.99 11.27 -10.43
CA GLY A 78 7.22 11.67 -9.26
C GLY A 78 8.10 12.10 -8.10
N ARG A 79 9.23 11.40 -7.88
CA ARG A 79 10.19 11.78 -6.86
C ARG A 79 10.89 13.10 -7.19
N ARG A 80 11.32 13.31 -8.44
CA ARG A 80 11.95 14.57 -8.90
C ARG A 80 11.00 15.77 -8.70
N LEU A 81 9.71 15.54 -8.89
CA LEU A 81 8.66 16.55 -8.71
C LEU A 81 8.21 16.73 -7.25
N GLY A 82 8.79 16.00 -6.31
CA GLY A 82 8.43 16.09 -4.89
C GLY A 82 7.04 15.53 -4.55
N LEU A 83 6.50 14.63 -5.38
CA LEU A 83 5.17 14.04 -5.15
C LEU A 83 5.16 13.02 -4.02
N TYR A 84 6.30 12.40 -3.71
CA TYR A 84 6.46 11.45 -2.60
C TYR A 84 7.15 12.16 -1.44
N THR A 85 6.35 12.56 -0.46
CA THR A 85 6.76 13.45 0.62
C THR A 85 6.94 12.75 1.96
N SER A 86 6.51 11.49 2.07
CA SER A 86 6.55 10.75 3.32
C SER A 86 7.89 10.06 3.56
N ASP A 87 8.27 9.96 4.84
CA ASP A 87 9.31 9.06 5.34
C ASP A 87 8.80 7.62 5.55
N THR A 88 7.56 7.36 5.16
CA THR A 88 6.85 6.10 5.39
C THR A 88 6.15 5.64 4.12
N ILE A 89 6.32 4.37 3.77
CA ILE A 89 5.64 3.72 2.66
C ILE A 89 4.78 2.58 3.19
N ASN A 90 3.51 2.60 2.83
CA ASN A 90 2.55 1.55 3.12
C ASN A 90 2.60 0.48 2.03
N LEU A 91 2.71 -0.78 2.43
CA LEU A 91 2.63 -1.94 1.52
C LEU A 91 1.38 -2.74 1.86
N ASP A 92 0.60 -3.07 0.85
CA ASP A 92 -0.58 -3.93 1.02
C ASP A 92 -0.82 -4.83 -0.17
N PHE A 93 -1.37 -6.03 0.11
CA PHE A 93 -1.81 -6.95 -0.91
C PHE A 93 -3.28 -6.73 -1.24
N HIS A 94 -3.57 -6.74 -2.52
CA HIS A 94 -4.93 -6.77 -2.99
C HIS A 94 -5.16 -7.98 -3.90
N ALA A 95 -6.22 -8.74 -3.64
CA ALA A 95 -6.62 -9.85 -4.48
C ALA A 95 -7.63 -9.37 -5.51
N VAL A 96 -7.25 -9.35 -6.79
CA VAL A 96 -8.14 -9.00 -7.91
C VAL A 96 -8.83 -10.27 -8.39
N PRO A 97 -10.16 -10.42 -8.18
CA PRO A 97 -10.88 -11.61 -8.59
C PRO A 97 -10.77 -11.88 -10.08
N HIS A 98 -10.58 -13.15 -10.46
CA HIS A 98 -10.59 -13.60 -11.82
C HIS A 98 -11.78 -14.53 -12.06
N TRP A 99 -12.51 -14.32 -13.15
CA TRP A 99 -13.72 -15.04 -13.48
C TRP A 99 -13.59 -15.95 -14.71
N GLY A 100 -12.41 -15.98 -15.33
CA GLY A 100 -12.10 -16.85 -16.46
C GLY A 100 -11.75 -18.28 -16.03
N ASP A 101 -11.56 -19.15 -17.03
CA ASP A 101 -11.24 -20.57 -16.82
C ASP A 101 -9.75 -20.83 -16.53
N GLU A 102 -8.92 -19.81 -16.47
CA GLU A 102 -7.50 -19.95 -16.25
C GLU A 102 -7.20 -20.62 -14.91
N SER A 103 -6.58 -21.78 -15.00
CA SER A 103 -6.31 -22.67 -13.86
C SER A 103 -5.11 -22.21 -13.01
N VAL A 104 -4.30 -21.32 -13.53
CA VAL A 104 -2.95 -21.00 -12.99
C VAL A 104 -2.98 -20.09 -11.76
N LEU A 105 -4.06 -19.33 -11.54
CA LEU A 105 -4.17 -18.39 -10.43
C LEU A 105 -4.43 -19.07 -9.09
N ASP A 106 -3.73 -18.63 -8.07
CA ASP A 106 -3.95 -19.07 -6.69
C ASP A 106 -5.29 -18.58 -6.14
N LYS A 107 -5.86 -19.36 -5.18
CA LYS A 107 -7.00 -18.91 -4.40
C LYS A 107 -6.54 -17.97 -3.30
N ASN A 108 -6.90 -16.70 -3.38
CA ASN A 108 -6.63 -15.71 -2.35
C ASN A 108 -7.93 -15.26 -1.67
N TRP A 109 -7.81 -14.79 -0.43
CA TRP A 109 -8.95 -14.25 0.29
C TRP A 109 -9.37 -12.91 -0.31
N VAL A 110 -10.64 -12.82 -0.69
CA VAL A 110 -11.25 -11.59 -1.21
C VAL A 110 -12.24 -11.08 -0.16
N GLY A 111 -11.86 -10.01 0.55
CA GLY A 111 -12.63 -9.48 1.68
C GLY A 111 -14.07 -9.11 1.31
N ALA A 112 -14.28 -8.45 0.17
CA ALA A 112 -15.61 -8.08 -0.32
C ALA A 112 -16.55 -9.30 -0.58
N ARG A 113 -15.98 -10.49 -0.74
CA ARG A 113 -16.72 -11.74 -0.98
C ARG A 113 -16.72 -12.68 0.21
N ASN A 114 -15.96 -12.35 1.25
CA ASN A 114 -15.76 -13.17 2.45
C ASN A 114 -15.41 -14.65 2.15
N LYS A 115 -14.64 -14.87 1.08
CA LYS A 115 -14.19 -16.23 0.67
C LYS A 115 -12.88 -16.19 -0.12
N ALA A 116 -12.20 -17.34 -0.17
CA ALA A 116 -11.04 -17.54 -1.03
C ALA A 116 -11.50 -17.94 -2.43
N ILE A 117 -11.13 -17.14 -3.45
CA ILE A 117 -11.43 -17.37 -4.86
C ILE A 117 -10.17 -17.20 -5.70
N LYS A 118 -10.16 -17.74 -6.91
CA LYS A 118 -9.08 -17.50 -7.89
C LYS A 118 -8.94 -16.01 -8.12
N SER A 119 -7.73 -15.49 -7.98
CA SER A 119 -7.47 -14.06 -8.07
C SER A 119 -6.00 -13.78 -8.31
N ALA A 120 -5.71 -12.73 -9.06
CA ALA A 120 -4.36 -12.17 -9.17
C ALA A 120 -4.02 -11.44 -7.87
N LEU A 121 -3.00 -11.93 -7.15
CA LEU A 121 -2.50 -11.25 -5.97
C LEU A 121 -1.57 -10.12 -6.41
N THR A 122 -1.90 -8.90 -6.02
CA THR A 122 -1.17 -7.70 -6.42
C THR A 122 -0.68 -6.96 -5.18
N LEU A 123 0.61 -6.63 -5.15
CA LEU A 123 1.21 -5.74 -4.16
C LEU A 123 1.07 -4.29 -4.61
N PHE A 124 0.71 -3.42 -3.69
CA PHE A 124 0.75 -1.97 -3.86
C PHE A 124 1.68 -1.35 -2.82
N ALA A 125 2.53 -0.41 -3.27
CA ALA A 125 3.30 0.46 -2.40
C ALA A 125 2.82 1.90 -2.57
N GLN A 126 2.47 2.54 -1.45
CA GLN A 126 1.88 3.87 -1.40
C GLN A 126 2.66 4.79 -0.46
N ASP A 127 2.94 6.00 -0.91
CA ASP A 127 3.41 7.07 -0.03
C ASP A 127 2.36 7.39 1.02
N CYS A 128 2.74 7.37 2.30
CA CYS A 128 1.80 7.51 3.42
C CYS A 128 1.13 8.89 3.48
N THR A 129 1.81 9.94 3.01
CA THR A 129 1.34 11.33 3.07
C THR A 129 0.58 11.74 1.81
N SER A 130 1.19 11.61 0.65
CA SER A 130 0.57 11.98 -0.62
C SER A 130 -0.50 11.00 -1.09
N LYS A 131 -0.52 9.78 -0.54
CA LYS A 131 -1.40 8.66 -0.92
C LYS A 131 -1.21 8.19 -2.37
N LEU A 132 -0.18 8.65 -3.05
CA LEU A 132 0.14 8.22 -4.40
C LEU A 132 0.76 6.82 -4.38
N ILE A 133 0.33 5.98 -5.31
CA ILE A 133 0.93 4.67 -5.55
C ILE A 133 2.21 4.88 -6.35
N LEU A 134 3.30 4.31 -5.88
CA LEU A 134 4.63 4.45 -6.47
C LEU A 134 5.20 3.14 -7.02
N TYR A 135 4.60 2.01 -6.63
CA TYR A 135 5.00 0.69 -7.09
C TYR A 135 3.81 -0.27 -7.03
N THR A 136 3.73 -1.13 -8.04
CA THR A 136 2.78 -2.25 -8.08
C THR A 136 3.46 -3.48 -8.64
N GLN A 137 3.12 -4.64 -8.11
CA GLN A 137 3.53 -5.94 -8.66
C GLN A 137 2.31 -6.84 -8.69
N ALA A 138 1.92 -7.29 -9.86
CA ALA A 138 0.78 -8.19 -10.05
C ALA A 138 1.22 -9.65 -10.19
N ASP A 139 0.24 -10.55 -10.16
CA ASP A 139 0.39 -12.00 -10.37
C ASP A 139 1.41 -12.67 -9.44
N ILE A 140 1.42 -12.26 -8.18
CA ILE A 140 2.30 -12.80 -7.17
C ILE A 140 1.79 -14.17 -6.72
N ARG A 141 2.67 -15.18 -6.73
CA ARG A 141 2.38 -16.48 -6.17
C ARG A 141 2.40 -16.42 -4.64
N ARG A 142 1.54 -17.20 -3.99
CA ARG A 142 1.51 -17.26 -2.52
C ARG A 142 2.86 -17.68 -1.91
N SER A 143 3.60 -18.54 -2.62
CA SER A 143 4.95 -18.97 -2.22
C SER A 143 5.99 -17.84 -2.27
N GLU A 144 5.76 -16.79 -3.06
CA GLU A 144 6.67 -15.67 -3.28
C GLU A 144 6.25 -14.41 -2.50
N ALA A 145 5.09 -14.47 -1.84
CA ALA A 145 4.52 -13.31 -1.15
C ALA A 145 5.46 -12.73 -0.07
N ASP A 146 6.21 -13.59 0.62
CA ASP A 146 7.14 -13.18 1.67
C ASP A 146 8.34 -12.39 1.13
N ASP A 147 8.73 -12.59 -0.12
CA ASP A 147 9.88 -11.91 -0.75
C ASP A 147 9.53 -10.51 -1.29
N GLN A 148 8.25 -10.23 -1.48
CA GLN A 148 7.78 -9.01 -2.16
C GLN A 148 8.20 -7.71 -1.47
N VAL A 149 8.36 -7.72 -0.15
CA VAL A 149 8.86 -6.54 0.57
C VAL A 149 10.31 -6.24 0.19
N LEU A 150 11.16 -7.25 0.03
CA LEU A 150 12.56 -7.10 -0.40
C LEU A 150 12.67 -6.73 -1.89
N GLU A 151 11.77 -7.23 -2.71
CA GLU A 151 11.63 -6.83 -4.12
C GLU A 151 11.33 -5.33 -4.23
N PHE A 152 10.35 -4.86 -3.46
CA PHE A 152 10.05 -3.43 -3.36
C PHE A 152 11.28 -2.62 -2.91
N VAL A 153 12.02 -3.08 -1.90
CA VAL A 153 13.27 -2.42 -1.44
C VAL A 153 14.30 -2.32 -2.57
N SER A 154 14.44 -3.38 -3.35
CA SER A 154 15.34 -3.40 -4.51
C SER A 154 14.92 -2.40 -5.58
N PHE A 155 13.61 -2.31 -5.87
CA PHE A 155 13.04 -1.29 -6.75
C PHE A 155 13.30 0.12 -6.22
N TRP A 156 13.00 0.39 -4.95
CA TRP A 156 13.18 1.70 -4.33
C TRP A 156 14.61 2.19 -4.43
N ARG A 157 15.59 1.32 -4.18
CA ARG A 157 17.02 1.68 -4.29
C ARG A 157 17.43 2.10 -5.70
N LYS A 158 16.85 1.47 -6.73
CA LYS A 158 17.09 1.85 -8.14
C LYS A 158 16.50 3.22 -8.48
N VAL A 159 15.34 3.54 -7.93
CA VAL A 159 14.61 4.81 -8.16
C VAL A 159 15.16 5.94 -7.31
N ALA A 160 15.33 5.68 -6.03
CA ALA A 160 15.61 6.70 -5.01
C ALA A 160 17.08 6.92 -4.73
N LYS A 161 17.94 5.94 -5.06
CA LYS A 161 19.38 5.94 -4.72
C LYS A 161 19.64 6.23 -3.23
N SER A 162 18.70 5.87 -2.37
CA SER A 162 18.72 6.11 -0.94
C SER A 162 18.16 4.92 -0.17
N VAL A 163 18.39 4.92 1.15
CA VAL A 163 17.76 3.92 2.02
C VAL A 163 16.24 4.05 1.95
N ALA A 164 15.54 2.92 1.96
CA ALA A 164 14.09 2.92 1.97
C ALA A 164 13.56 3.61 3.24
N PRO A 165 12.47 4.39 3.12
CA PRO A 165 11.79 4.94 4.30
C PRO A 165 11.25 3.81 5.19
N THR A 166 10.61 4.18 6.29
CA THR A 166 9.94 3.19 7.16
C THR A 166 8.85 2.46 6.37
N LEU A 167 8.91 1.14 6.34
CA LEU A 167 7.91 0.31 5.67
C LEU A 167 6.83 -0.11 6.65
N VAL A 168 5.58 0.02 6.24
CA VAL A 168 4.40 -0.40 7.03
C VAL A 168 3.62 -1.42 6.23
N PHE A 169 3.42 -2.62 6.81
CA PHE A 169 2.76 -3.72 6.13
C PHE A 169 2.08 -4.69 7.09
N ASP A 170 1.15 -5.51 6.58
CA ASP A 170 0.47 -6.54 7.37
C ASP A 170 1.41 -7.74 7.65
N SER A 171 1.12 -8.49 8.70
CA SER A 171 1.80 -9.74 9.08
C SER A 171 1.75 -10.84 8.00
N ARG A 172 0.91 -10.70 7.00
CA ARG A 172 0.83 -11.62 5.85
C ARG A 172 2.07 -11.62 4.97
N PHE A 173 2.76 -10.46 4.92
CA PHE A 173 3.87 -10.24 3.98
C PHE A 173 5.17 -10.91 4.38
N THR A 174 5.35 -11.29 5.65
CA THR A 174 6.70 -11.63 6.09
C THR A 174 6.76 -12.78 7.06
N SER A 175 7.78 -13.58 6.87
CA SER A 175 8.36 -14.41 7.92
C SER A 175 9.35 -13.59 8.78
N TYR A 176 9.67 -14.04 9.96
CA TYR A 176 10.68 -13.37 10.81
C TYR A 176 12.08 -13.38 10.18
N THR A 177 12.36 -14.33 9.29
CA THR A 177 13.57 -14.35 8.48
C THR A 177 13.65 -13.16 7.53
N GLN A 178 12.53 -12.78 6.90
CA GLN A 178 12.49 -11.61 6.03
C GLN A 178 12.61 -10.30 6.82
N LEU A 179 12.01 -10.23 8.01
CA LEU A 179 12.23 -9.09 8.92
C LEU A 179 13.71 -8.95 9.30
N ALA A 180 14.41 -10.07 9.54
CA ALA A 180 15.84 -10.07 9.82
C ALA A 180 16.66 -9.52 8.65
N ARG A 181 16.30 -9.87 7.40
CA ARG A 181 16.93 -9.35 6.19
C ARG A 181 16.68 -7.83 6.01
N LEU A 182 15.49 -7.34 6.33
CA LEU A 182 15.21 -5.89 6.32
C LEU A 182 16.07 -5.16 7.35
N ASP A 183 16.19 -5.70 8.54
CA ASP A 183 16.98 -5.13 9.62
C ASP A 183 18.48 -5.12 9.30
N GLN A 184 19.02 -6.18 8.71
CA GLN A 184 20.39 -6.23 8.20
C GLN A 184 20.66 -5.14 7.14
N GLN A 185 19.65 -4.79 6.35
CA GLN A 185 19.69 -3.73 5.36
C GLN A 185 19.40 -2.34 5.92
N GLN A 186 19.29 -2.21 7.26
CA GLN A 186 18.99 -0.97 7.99
C GLN A 186 17.63 -0.34 7.60
N ILE A 187 16.68 -1.16 7.20
CA ILE A 187 15.34 -0.71 6.83
C ILE A 187 14.44 -0.79 8.05
N ARG A 188 13.82 0.32 8.42
CA ARG A 188 12.82 0.36 9.48
C ARG A 188 11.52 -0.24 8.99
N PHE A 189 10.83 -0.95 9.88
CA PHE A 189 9.53 -1.51 9.57
C PHE A 189 8.58 -1.47 10.75
N ILE A 190 7.29 -1.45 10.45
CA ILE A 190 6.19 -1.60 11.38
C ILE A 190 5.23 -2.64 10.79
N THR A 191 4.97 -3.70 11.53
CA THR A 191 4.02 -4.75 11.14
C THR A 191 3.30 -5.33 12.35
N LEU A 192 2.39 -6.26 12.13
CA LEU A 192 1.72 -6.97 13.21
C LEU A 192 2.37 -8.33 13.48
N ARG A 193 2.43 -8.70 14.75
CA ARG A 193 2.69 -10.07 15.16
C ARG A 193 1.38 -10.85 15.12
N ARG A 194 1.40 -12.04 14.51
CA ARG A 194 0.21 -12.90 14.44
C ARG A 194 -0.27 -13.25 15.86
N ARG A 195 -1.55 -13.05 16.10
CA ARG A 195 -2.21 -13.38 17.35
C ARG A 195 -2.33 -14.88 17.50
N GLY A 196 -1.80 -15.42 18.59
CA GLY A 196 -2.02 -16.81 18.99
C GLY A 196 -2.57 -16.84 20.42
N PRO A 197 -3.30 -17.88 20.83
CA PRO A 197 -3.86 -17.99 22.19
C PRO A 197 -2.83 -17.79 23.31
N PRO A 198 -1.60 -18.31 23.22
CA PRO A 198 -0.59 -18.06 24.26
C PRO A 198 -0.21 -16.59 24.41
N LEU A 199 -0.08 -15.86 23.27
CA LEU A 199 0.28 -14.46 23.28
C LEU A 199 -0.83 -13.58 23.87
N ILE A 200 -2.09 -13.90 23.57
CA ILE A 200 -3.26 -13.23 24.14
C ILE A 200 -3.29 -13.44 25.65
N ARG A 201 -3.20 -14.69 26.13
CA ARG A 201 -3.15 -14.98 27.56
C ARG A 201 -2.00 -14.27 28.29
N GLN A 202 -0.83 -14.21 27.66
CA GLN A 202 0.32 -13.47 28.21
C GLN A 202 0.03 -11.99 28.38
N ALA A 203 -0.66 -11.37 27.43
CA ALA A 203 -1.06 -9.97 27.51
C ALA A 203 -2.14 -9.74 28.59
N GLU A 204 -3.14 -10.62 28.67
CA GLU A 204 -4.22 -10.55 29.64
C GLU A 204 -3.75 -10.75 31.09
N ALA A 205 -2.72 -11.57 31.28
CA ALA A 205 -2.10 -11.82 32.60
C ALA A 205 -1.24 -10.64 33.12
N GLN A 206 -1.02 -9.59 32.32
CA GLN A 206 -0.24 -8.44 32.76
C GLN A 206 -0.99 -7.61 33.81
N ARG A 207 -0.26 -7.14 34.82
CA ARG A 207 -0.82 -6.27 35.86
C ARG A 207 -1.37 -4.98 35.25
N ALA A 208 -2.44 -4.45 35.79
CA ALA A 208 -3.05 -3.21 35.32
C ALA A 208 -2.05 -2.04 35.31
N SER A 209 -1.16 -1.97 36.28
CA SER A 209 -0.09 -0.94 36.40
C SER A 209 0.97 -1.01 35.29
N ALA A 210 1.05 -2.08 34.53
CA ALA A 210 1.98 -2.21 33.41
C ALA A 210 1.44 -1.55 32.11
N TRP A 211 0.17 -1.16 32.11
CA TRP A 211 -0.48 -0.57 30.97
C TRP A 211 -0.55 0.95 31.13
N GLU A 212 -0.16 1.65 30.07
CA GLU A 212 -0.26 3.11 29.98
C GLU A 212 -1.35 3.49 28.98
N GLN A 213 -2.11 4.52 29.29
CA GLN A 213 -3.12 5.05 28.40
C GLN A 213 -2.53 6.16 27.53
N VAL A 214 -2.60 6.01 26.21
CA VAL A 214 -2.06 6.96 25.25
C VAL A 214 -3.14 7.56 24.36
N THR A 215 -2.90 8.80 23.89
CA THR A 215 -3.77 9.44 22.89
C THR A 215 -3.16 9.27 21.52
N ILE A 216 -3.87 8.60 20.61
CA ILE A 216 -3.39 8.40 19.23
C ILE A 216 -4.05 9.45 18.35
N PRO A 217 -3.28 10.39 17.76
CA PRO A 217 -3.82 11.37 16.82
C PRO A 217 -4.39 10.68 15.58
N HIS A 218 -5.64 10.98 15.25
CA HIS A 218 -6.27 10.46 14.03
C HIS A 218 -7.11 11.55 13.36
N GLU A 219 -6.95 11.69 12.04
CA GLU A 219 -7.60 12.78 11.27
C GLU A 219 -9.13 12.67 11.21
N LYS A 220 -9.72 11.49 11.31
CA LYS A 220 -11.16 11.26 11.03
C LYS A 220 -11.95 10.51 12.11
N ARG A 221 -11.31 9.98 13.15
CA ARG A 221 -11.98 9.22 14.22
C ARG A 221 -11.43 9.60 15.58
N THR A 222 -12.31 9.93 16.51
CA THR A 222 -11.96 9.99 17.92
C THR A 222 -11.85 8.56 18.42
N TYR A 223 -10.64 8.01 18.44
CA TYR A 223 -10.42 6.74 19.12
C TYR A 223 -10.49 6.97 20.63
N PRO A 224 -11.09 6.03 21.39
CA PRO A 224 -10.88 6.01 22.82
C PRO A 224 -9.37 5.94 23.07
N ARG A 225 -8.92 6.44 24.18
CA ARG A 225 -7.53 6.34 24.58
C ARG A 225 -7.20 4.87 24.83
N PRO A 226 -6.50 4.17 23.92
CA PRO A 226 -6.18 2.78 24.11
C PRO A 226 -5.16 2.60 25.22
N TRP A 227 -5.15 1.41 25.79
CA TRP A 227 -4.14 0.97 26.74
C TRP A 227 -3.01 0.30 25.98
N ILE A 228 -1.77 0.69 26.28
CA ILE A 228 -0.55 0.24 25.65
C ILE A 228 0.34 -0.45 26.66
N LEU A 229 0.93 -1.55 26.24
CA LEU A 229 2.03 -2.21 26.95
C LEU A 229 3.20 -2.33 25.98
N GLU A 230 4.32 -1.74 26.33
CA GLU A 230 5.55 -1.85 25.56
C GLU A 230 6.47 -2.91 26.13
N SER A 231 7.09 -3.70 25.27
CA SER A 231 8.01 -4.76 25.64
C SER A 231 9.05 -5.03 24.54
N ARG A 232 10.10 -5.77 24.90
CA ARG A 232 11.05 -6.30 23.93
C ARG A 232 10.80 -7.79 23.78
N VAL A 233 10.84 -8.27 22.54
CA VAL A 233 10.56 -9.68 22.23
C VAL A 233 11.64 -10.28 21.36
N SER A 234 12.04 -11.50 21.72
CA SER A 234 12.88 -12.35 20.87
C SER A 234 11.98 -13.25 20.04
N LEU A 235 12.17 -13.26 18.73
CA LEU A 235 11.40 -14.08 17.81
C LEU A 235 12.31 -15.10 17.13
N ARG A 236 11.77 -16.28 16.88
CA ARG A 236 12.51 -17.36 16.17
C ARG A 236 12.95 -16.83 14.79
N ASN A 237 14.20 -17.10 14.43
CA ASN A 237 14.80 -16.68 13.16
C ASN A 237 14.98 -15.15 12.99
N TYR A 238 14.86 -14.39 14.07
CA TYR A 238 15.23 -12.98 14.11
C TYR A 238 16.38 -12.79 15.11
N PRO A 239 17.56 -12.30 14.71
CA PRO A 239 18.79 -12.39 15.51
C PRO A 239 18.84 -11.41 16.69
N ARG A 240 18.00 -10.40 16.70
CA ARG A 240 17.95 -9.36 17.75
C ARG A 240 16.58 -9.34 18.41
N GLN A 241 16.43 -8.50 19.43
CA GLN A 241 15.10 -8.22 19.98
C GLN A 241 14.37 -7.20 19.08
N LEU A 242 13.06 -7.36 19.00
CA LEU A 242 12.13 -6.39 18.42
C LEU A 242 11.39 -5.66 19.52
N ARG A 243 11.02 -4.44 19.25
CA ARG A 243 10.06 -3.67 20.03
C ARG A 243 8.68 -4.21 19.75
N GLN A 244 7.94 -4.60 20.79
CA GLN A 244 6.55 -5.00 20.70
C GLN A 244 5.68 -4.00 21.45
N ILE A 245 4.65 -3.50 20.78
CA ILE A 245 3.63 -2.63 21.36
C ILE A 245 2.33 -3.42 21.34
N THR A 246 1.83 -3.76 22.54
CA THR A 246 0.54 -4.43 22.70
C THR A 246 -0.52 -3.38 22.99
N MET A 247 -1.59 -3.34 22.20
CA MET A 247 -2.66 -2.37 22.33
C MET A 247 -4.00 -3.05 22.60
N ARG A 248 -4.77 -2.53 23.56
CA ARG A 248 -6.15 -2.94 23.86
C ARG A 248 -7.06 -1.75 24.00
N GLY A 249 -8.37 -1.94 23.85
CA GLY A 249 -9.36 -0.87 24.00
C GLY A 249 -9.48 0.09 22.80
N ALA A 250 -9.05 -0.35 21.61
CA ALA A 250 -9.15 0.41 20.36
C ALA A 250 -10.29 -0.12 19.46
N GLY A 251 -11.44 -0.47 20.02
CA GLY A 251 -12.59 -0.99 19.29
C GLY A 251 -12.53 -2.47 18.92
N HIS A 252 -11.47 -3.17 19.33
CA HIS A 252 -11.35 -4.62 19.18
C HIS A 252 -11.35 -5.32 20.53
N GLU A 253 -12.06 -6.44 20.62
CA GLU A 253 -12.12 -7.26 21.82
C GLU A 253 -10.74 -7.81 22.22
N LYS A 254 -9.98 -8.28 21.23
CA LYS A 254 -8.66 -8.92 21.46
C LYS A 254 -7.52 -7.91 21.25
N PRO A 255 -6.43 -8.03 22.03
CA PRO A 255 -5.26 -7.17 21.86
C PRO A 255 -4.65 -7.24 20.46
N THR A 256 -4.08 -6.13 20.01
CA THR A 256 -3.28 -6.03 18.78
C THR A 256 -1.81 -5.91 19.16
N PHE A 257 -0.96 -6.62 18.44
CA PHE A 257 0.48 -6.69 18.72
C PHE A 257 1.26 -6.13 17.54
N PHE A 258 1.76 -4.91 17.69
CA PHE A 258 2.67 -4.28 16.72
C PHE A 258 4.08 -4.73 17.02
N ILE A 259 4.90 -4.94 15.99
CA ILE A 259 6.34 -5.17 16.10
C ILE A 259 7.09 -4.23 15.16
N SER A 260 8.23 -3.73 15.64
CA SER A 260 9.09 -2.82 14.91
C SER A 260 10.55 -2.97 15.34
N ASN A 261 11.49 -2.67 14.45
CA ASN A 261 12.90 -2.47 14.78
C ASN A 261 13.25 -1.00 15.11
N ASP A 262 12.26 -0.11 15.10
CA ASP A 262 12.44 1.28 15.52
C ASP A 262 12.17 1.44 17.02
N PHE A 263 13.24 1.58 17.81
CA PHE A 263 13.18 1.79 19.25
C PHE A 263 13.13 3.28 19.64
N ARG A 264 13.23 4.20 18.67
CA ARG A 264 13.31 5.66 18.93
C ARG A 264 11.99 6.37 18.74
N ALA A 265 11.19 5.92 17.77
CA ALA A 265 9.90 6.57 17.48
C ALA A 265 8.94 6.45 18.68
N PRO A 266 8.20 7.51 19.03
CA PRO A 266 7.12 7.43 20.02
C PRO A 266 6.09 6.36 19.65
N VAL A 267 5.43 5.77 20.67
CA VAL A 267 4.43 4.70 20.46
C VAL A 267 3.29 5.19 19.57
N GLU A 268 2.84 6.42 19.80
CA GLU A 268 1.74 7.06 19.05
C GLU A 268 2.07 7.20 17.56
N VAL A 269 3.34 7.48 17.26
CA VAL A 269 3.82 7.58 15.88
C VAL A 269 3.80 6.23 15.20
N ILE A 270 4.25 5.16 15.87
CA ILE A 270 4.25 3.79 15.33
C ILE A 270 2.82 3.35 15.04
N ILE A 271 1.91 3.52 16.00
CA ILE A 271 0.50 3.13 15.84
C ILE A 271 -0.17 4.00 14.77
N GLY A 272 0.07 5.31 14.77
CA GLY A 272 -0.48 6.24 13.79
C GLY A 272 -0.02 5.92 12.35
N ARG A 273 1.26 5.59 12.16
CA ARG A 273 1.79 5.13 10.86
C ARG A 273 1.09 3.85 10.41
N TYR A 274 0.93 2.89 11.31
CA TYR A 274 0.24 1.65 10.97
C TYR A 274 -1.24 1.87 10.62
N ALA A 275 -1.93 2.72 11.35
CA ALA A 275 -3.34 3.04 11.08
C ALA A 275 -3.56 3.65 9.69
N ARG A 276 -2.58 4.43 9.18
CA ARG A 276 -2.65 5.02 7.83
C ARG A 276 -2.46 4.00 6.70
N ARG A 277 -1.98 2.77 6.99
CA ARG A 277 -1.85 1.71 5.99
C ARG A 277 -3.17 1.44 5.26
N TRP A 278 -4.30 1.55 5.93
CA TRP A 278 -5.63 1.34 5.32
C TRP A 278 -5.98 2.34 4.22
N ASN A 279 -5.21 3.43 4.07
CA ASN A 279 -5.38 4.35 2.95
C ASN A 279 -5.09 3.67 1.60
N VAL A 280 -4.26 2.62 1.56
CA VAL A 280 -4.01 1.84 0.33
C VAL A 280 -5.31 1.23 -0.19
N GLU A 281 -6.10 0.60 0.70
CA GLU A 281 -7.39 -0.01 0.34
C GLU A 281 -8.37 1.03 -0.20
N ASN A 282 -8.42 2.21 0.40
CA ASN A 282 -9.26 3.33 -0.06
C ASN A 282 -8.84 3.82 -1.45
N THR A 283 -7.55 4.00 -1.70
CA THR A 283 -7.03 4.43 -3.00
C THR A 283 -7.32 3.39 -4.08
N ILE A 284 -7.18 2.10 -3.79
CA ILE A 284 -7.55 1.03 -4.73
C ILE A 284 -9.05 1.04 -5.02
N ALA A 285 -9.88 1.29 -4.01
CA ALA A 285 -11.33 1.38 -4.18
C ALA A 285 -11.73 2.60 -5.05
N GLU A 286 -11.03 3.72 -4.91
CA GLU A 286 -11.21 4.91 -5.75
C GLU A 286 -10.77 4.66 -7.20
N ALA A 287 -9.65 3.98 -7.42
CA ALA A 287 -9.15 3.64 -8.76
C ALA A 287 -10.07 2.67 -9.54
N ARG A 288 -11.01 2.01 -8.86
CA ARG A 288 -12.00 1.09 -9.46
C ARG A 288 -13.33 1.75 -9.83
N ARG A 289 -13.55 2.96 -9.37
CA ARG A 289 -14.75 3.75 -9.68
C ARG A 289 -14.58 4.51 -10.98
#